data_1eb16f7f99213e678359ccc08c16ffa8
#
_entry.id   1eb16f7f99213e678359ccc08c16ffa8
#
_cell.length_a   1.000
_cell.length_b   1.000
_cell.length_c   1.000
_cell.angle_alpha   90.00
_cell.angle_beta   90.00
_cell.angle_gamma   90.00
#
_symmetry.space_group_name_H-M   'P 1'
#
loop_
_entity.id
_entity.type
_entity.pdbx_description
1 polymer ?
#
loop_
_entity_poly.entity_id
_entity_poly.type
_entity_poly.pdbx_seq_one_letter_code
_entity_poly.pdbx_strand_id
1 'polypeptide(L)'
;MDPKIFLANNLEAFGPSAALPFVFWYSDTPAGSTERINGCLFKCLPRVRSGEVVSLSAETVGCGGGKFYCGFAPMAEHIPNFVSLKERYISTPEEFLSYIGRMGIRLIERPYLNLARVDRIESFEDKEGVLFLASPDVLSGLTAWTFFDNASDDSVSTLFSSGCGSAFT
;
A
#
# COMPACT_ATOMS: atom_id res chain seq x y z
N MET A 1 -12.98 -12.35 -9.13
CA MET A 1 -11.90 -13.38 -9.15
C MET A 1 -11.89 -14.09 -7.80
N ASP A 2 -11.73 -15.40 -7.75
CA ASP A 2 -11.61 -16.17 -6.51
C ASP A 2 -10.17 -16.02 -5.95
N PRO A 3 -9.98 -15.64 -4.67
CA PRO A 3 -8.66 -15.55 -4.06
C PRO A 3 -7.83 -16.85 -4.10
N LYS A 4 -8.48 -18.00 -4.08
CA LYS A 4 -7.80 -19.31 -4.18
C LYS A 4 -7.21 -19.54 -5.56
N ILE A 5 -7.95 -19.18 -6.61
CA ILE A 5 -7.47 -19.26 -8.01
C ILE A 5 -6.33 -18.28 -8.22
N PHE A 6 -6.48 -17.04 -7.72
CA PHE A 6 -5.41 -16.03 -7.78
C PHE A 6 -4.13 -16.52 -7.08
N LEU A 7 -4.28 -17.09 -5.88
CA LEU A 7 -3.15 -17.64 -5.13
C LEU A 7 -2.47 -18.81 -5.87
N ALA A 8 -3.25 -19.73 -6.42
CA ALA A 8 -2.73 -20.86 -7.16
C ALA A 8 -1.91 -20.40 -8.38
N ASN A 9 -2.43 -19.47 -9.17
CA ASN A 9 -1.75 -18.89 -10.32
C ASN A 9 -0.47 -18.15 -9.92
N ASN A 10 -0.50 -17.41 -8.80
CA ASN A 10 0.67 -16.71 -8.28
C ASN A 10 1.79 -17.69 -7.88
N LEU A 11 1.45 -18.77 -7.18
CA LEU A 11 2.42 -19.80 -6.78
C LEU A 11 2.94 -20.61 -7.97
N GLU A 12 2.12 -20.86 -8.98
CA GLU A 12 2.55 -21.51 -10.22
C GLU A 12 3.56 -20.65 -10.99
N ALA A 13 3.29 -19.35 -11.10
CA ALA A 13 4.15 -18.45 -11.86
C ALA A 13 5.48 -18.11 -11.16
N PHE A 14 5.43 -17.88 -9.84
CA PHE A 14 6.59 -17.36 -9.08
C PHE A 14 7.21 -18.37 -8.13
N GLY A 15 6.64 -19.58 -8.06
CA GLY A 15 7.13 -20.68 -7.23
C GLY A 15 6.62 -20.62 -5.78
N PRO A 16 6.72 -21.75 -5.06
CA PRO A 16 6.17 -21.90 -3.69
C PRO A 16 6.90 -21.07 -2.64
N SER A 17 8.07 -20.54 -2.93
CA SER A 17 8.83 -19.66 -2.05
C SER A 17 8.50 -18.16 -2.23
N ALA A 18 7.68 -17.80 -3.21
CA ALA A 18 7.26 -16.44 -3.42
C ALA A 18 6.47 -15.94 -2.19
N ALA A 19 6.74 -14.68 -1.79
CA ALA A 19 5.98 -14.06 -0.71
C ALA A 19 4.52 -13.91 -1.15
N LEU A 20 3.58 -14.38 -0.32
CA LEU A 20 2.16 -14.21 -0.61
C LEU A 20 1.79 -12.73 -0.57
N PRO A 21 1.04 -12.24 -1.57
CA PRO A 21 0.63 -10.86 -1.62
C PRO A 21 -0.36 -10.53 -0.49
N PHE A 22 -0.43 -9.24 -0.16
CA PHE A 22 -1.38 -8.70 0.81
C PHE A 22 -2.50 -8.00 0.06
N VAL A 23 -3.70 -8.06 0.63
CA VAL A 23 -4.88 -7.37 0.13
C VAL A 23 -5.24 -6.29 1.13
N PHE A 24 -5.65 -5.11 0.64
CA PHE A 24 -6.08 -4.02 1.51
C PHE A 24 -7.43 -3.46 1.08
N TRP A 25 -8.18 -2.95 2.05
CA TRP A 25 -9.49 -2.32 1.86
C TRP A 25 -9.85 -1.40 3.02
N TYR A 26 -10.72 -0.45 2.76
CA TYR A 26 -11.29 0.42 3.79
C TYR A 26 -12.65 -0.09 4.26
N SER A 27 -12.96 0.11 5.55
CA SER A 27 -14.23 -0.30 6.16
C SER A 27 -14.62 0.59 7.34
N ASP A 28 -15.90 0.51 7.73
CA ASP A 28 -16.43 1.26 8.87
C ASP A 28 -16.12 0.57 10.22
N THR A 29 -15.82 -0.73 10.17
CA THR A 29 -15.46 -1.53 11.35
C THR A 29 -14.14 -2.25 11.11
N PRO A 30 -13.33 -2.49 12.17
CA PRO A 30 -12.08 -3.21 12.02
C PRO A 30 -12.33 -4.68 11.64
N ALA A 31 -11.56 -5.18 10.68
CA ALA A 31 -11.61 -6.59 10.27
C ALA A 31 -10.64 -7.48 11.08
N GLY A 32 -9.71 -6.88 11.81
CA GLY A 32 -8.69 -7.59 12.56
C GLY A 32 -8.15 -6.78 13.74
N SER A 33 -6.91 -7.06 14.13
CA SER A 33 -6.25 -6.41 15.26
C SER A 33 -6.08 -4.90 15.04
N THR A 34 -6.43 -4.11 16.05
CA THR A 34 -6.31 -2.64 16.09
C THR A 34 -5.14 -2.18 16.95
N GLU A 35 -4.14 -3.01 17.17
CA GLU A 35 -2.99 -2.65 17.99
C GLU A 35 -2.20 -1.50 17.37
N ARG A 36 -1.76 -0.58 18.24
CA ARG A 36 -1.05 0.63 17.83
C ARG A 36 0.31 0.31 17.21
N ILE A 37 0.58 0.91 16.06
CA ILE A 37 1.85 0.86 15.35
C ILE A 37 2.68 2.09 15.69
N ASN A 38 3.72 1.90 16.47
CA ASN A 38 4.67 2.98 16.80
C ASN A 38 5.72 3.15 15.69
N GLY A 39 5.74 4.34 15.08
CA GLY A 39 6.63 4.68 13.96
C GLY A 39 6.06 4.35 12.59
N CYS A 40 6.88 3.82 11.68
CA CYS A 40 6.47 3.54 10.32
C CYS A 40 5.28 2.55 10.27
N LEU A 41 4.30 2.88 9.48
CA LEU A 41 3.10 2.07 9.26
C LEU A 41 3.45 0.64 8.78
N PHE A 42 4.51 0.47 7.97
CA PHE A 42 4.95 -0.84 7.49
C PHE A 42 5.50 -1.78 8.57
N LYS A 43 5.64 -1.33 9.81
CA LYS A 43 5.90 -2.24 10.93
C LYS A 43 4.78 -3.26 11.18
N CYS A 44 3.58 -3.05 10.62
CA CYS A 44 2.52 -4.07 10.63
C CYS A 44 2.76 -5.24 9.67
N LEU A 45 3.57 -5.06 8.61
CA LEU A 45 3.73 -6.07 7.56
C LEU A 45 4.24 -7.45 8.04
N PRO A 46 5.17 -7.57 9.00
CA PRO A 46 5.53 -8.89 9.54
C PRO A 46 4.35 -9.65 10.15
N ARG A 47 3.41 -8.96 10.80
CA ARG A 47 2.19 -9.55 11.36
C ARG A 47 1.26 -10.03 10.25
N VAL A 48 1.04 -9.18 9.22
CA VAL A 48 0.24 -9.57 8.06
C VAL A 48 0.88 -10.77 7.36
N ARG A 49 2.20 -10.78 7.20
CA ARG A 49 2.94 -11.91 6.60
C ARG A 49 2.78 -13.21 7.40
N SER A 50 2.67 -13.15 8.72
CA SER A 50 2.38 -14.32 9.56
C SER A 50 0.93 -14.81 9.47
N GLY A 51 0.06 -14.08 8.75
CA GLY A 51 -1.34 -14.44 8.51
C GLY A 51 -2.33 -13.75 9.43
N GLU A 52 -1.90 -12.73 10.19
CA GLU A 52 -2.78 -11.88 10.98
C GLU A 52 -3.49 -10.87 10.07
N VAL A 53 -4.76 -10.57 10.37
CA VAL A 53 -5.47 -9.43 9.78
C VAL A 53 -5.25 -8.23 10.69
N VAL A 54 -4.74 -7.14 10.11
CA VAL A 54 -4.42 -5.90 10.82
C VAL A 54 -5.34 -4.78 10.34
N SER A 55 -5.94 -4.05 11.27
CA SER A 55 -6.77 -2.87 11.00
C SER A 55 -6.08 -1.61 11.51
N LEU A 56 -5.76 -0.69 10.61
CA LEU A 56 -5.11 0.58 10.89
C LEU A 56 -6.16 1.69 10.91
N SER A 57 -5.96 2.69 11.77
CA SER A 57 -6.80 3.89 11.85
C SER A 57 -5.94 5.12 12.16
N ALA A 58 -6.57 6.30 12.19
CA ALA A 58 -5.91 7.53 12.61
C ALA A 58 -5.30 7.45 14.01
N GLU A 59 -5.91 6.67 14.94
CA GLU A 59 -5.44 6.49 16.31
C GLU A 59 -4.31 5.46 16.40
N THR A 60 -4.36 4.41 15.56
CA THR A 60 -3.40 3.29 15.64
C THR A 60 -2.12 3.53 14.86
N VAL A 61 -2.15 4.35 13.81
CA VAL A 61 -0.95 4.72 13.03
C VAL A 61 -0.21 5.86 13.72
N GLY A 62 1.02 5.61 14.19
CA GLY A 62 1.85 6.60 14.87
C GLY A 62 2.57 7.58 13.93
N CYS A 63 2.74 7.24 12.66
CA CYS A 63 3.46 8.02 11.67
C CYS A 63 2.56 9.05 10.96
N GLY A 64 2.91 10.34 11.02
CA GLY A 64 2.14 11.40 10.33
C GLY A 64 2.08 11.22 8.81
N GLY A 65 3.19 10.83 8.17
CA GLY A 65 3.21 10.50 6.75
C GLY A 65 2.31 9.30 6.43
N GLY A 66 2.36 8.24 7.26
CA GLY A 66 1.47 7.08 7.09
C GLY A 66 -0.01 7.47 7.19
N LYS A 67 -0.38 8.33 8.15
CA LYS A 67 -1.77 8.84 8.24
C LYS A 67 -2.19 9.59 6.97
N PHE A 68 -1.32 10.45 6.46
CA PHE A 68 -1.58 11.22 5.25
C PHE A 68 -1.77 10.31 4.03
N TYR A 69 -0.83 9.42 3.75
CA TYR A 69 -0.89 8.53 2.58
C TYR A 69 -2.04 7.51 2.66
N CYS A 70 -2.46 7.11 3.86
CA CYS A 70 -3.66 6.28 4.04
C CYS A 70 -4.96 7.10 4.06
N GLY A 71 -4.94 8.40 3.80
CA GLY A 71 -6.13 9.24 3.79
C GLY A 71 -6.77 9.49 5.16
N PHE A 72 -6.09 9.19 6.27
CA PHE A 72 -6.63 9.37 7.62
C PHE A 72 -6.49 10.80 8.17
N ALA A 73 -5.59 11.59 7.62
CA ALA A 73 -5.35 12.95 8.06
C ALA A 73 -4.78 13.80 6.93
N PRO A 74 -4.99 15.12 6.94
CA PRO A 74 -4.31 16.02 6.02
C PRO A 74 -2.80 16.01 6.26
N MET A 75 -2.04 16.42 5.26
CA MET A 75 -0.59 16.56 5.38
C MET A 75 -0.25 17.66 6.39
N ALA A 76 0.67 17.37 7.31
CA ALA A 76 1.14 18.36 8.26
C ALA A 76 2.01 19.42 7.56
N GLU A 77 1.89 20.69 7.96
CA GLU A 77 2.51 21.86 7.31
C GLU A 77 4.04 21.78 7.19
N HIS A 78 4.71 21.11 8.13
CA HIS A 78 6.16 20.98 8.11
C HIS A 78 6.70 19.94 7.11
N ILE A 79 5.84 19.04 6.59
CA ILE A 79 6.27 17.90 5.76
C ILE A 79 6.97 18.33 4.46
N PRO A 80 6.50 19.32 3.69
CA PRO A 80 7.20 19.75 2.48
C PRO A 80 8.65 20.15 2.74
N ASN A 81 8.90 20.94 3.78
CA ASN A 81 10.25 21.33 4.19
C ASN A 81 11.07 20.15 4.72
N PHE A 82 10.45 19.26 5.50
CA PHE A 82 11.12 18.08 6.03
C PHE A 82 11.60 17.16 4.89
N VAL A 83 10.74 16.83 3.95
CA VAL A 83 11.03 15.91 2.83
C VAL A 83 12.08 16.50 1.87
N SER A 84 12.00 17.81 1.60
CA SER A 84 12.89 18.48 0.63
C SER A 84 14.22 18.91 1.25
N LEU A 85 14.17 19.66 2.34
CA LEU A 85 15.38 20.32 2.88
C LEU A 85 16.15 19.43 3.85
N LYS A 86 15.46 18.50 4.55
CA LYS A 86 16.07 17.61 5.54
C LYS A 86 16.37 16.22 5.00
N GLU A 87 15.34 15.52 4.50
CA GLU A 87 15.47 14.17 3.94
C GLU A 87 16.04 14.19 2.51
N ARG A 88 15.87 15.27 1.78
CA ARG A 88 16.38 15.51 0.43
C ARG A 88 15.92 14.46 -0.62
N TYR A 89 14.69 14.02 -0.51
CA TYR A 89 14.07 13.12 -1.50
C TYR A 89 13.62 13.86 -2.76
N ILE A 90 13.33 15.16 -2.63
CA ILE A 90 12.97 16.04 -3.75
C ILE A 90 13.66 17.40 -3.52
N SER A 91 13.92 18.16 -4.58
CA SER A 91 14.81 19.30 -4.50
C SER A 91 14.23 20.49 -3.73
N THR A 92 12.92 20.77 -3.88
CA THR A 92 12.27 21.91 -3.21
C THR A 92 10.92 21.53 -2.60
N PRO A 93 10.42 22.29 -1.61
CA PRO A 93 9.08 22.13 -1.07
C PRO A 93 7.97 22.31 -2.12
N GLU A 94 8.15 23.21 -3.08
CA GLU A 94 7.19 23.49 -4.14
C GLU A 94 7.07 22.31 -5.11
N GLU A 95 8.19 21.71 -5.48
CA GLU A 95 8.19 20.48 -6.29
C GLU A 95 7.55 19.32 -5.55
N PHE A 96 7.78 19.20 -4.24
CA PHE A 96 7.11 18.20 -3.41
C PHE A 96 5.60 18.39 -3.40
N LEU A 97 5.11 19.62 -3.19
CA LEU A 97 3.67 19.92 -3.21
C LEU A 97 3.04 19.65 -4.59
N SER A 98 3.73 20.04 -5.66
CA SER A 98 3.30 19.75 -7.04
C SER A 98 3.20 18.24 -7.28
N TYR A 99 4.16 17.47 -6.80
CA TYR A 99 4.17 16.02 -6.91
C TYR A 99 3.01 15.38 -6.14
N ILE A 100 2.82 15.75 -4.87
CA ILE A 100 1.71 15.27 -4.04
C ILE A 100 0.35 15.59 -4.66
N GLY A 101 0.20 16.79 -5.23
CA GLY A 101 -1.04 17.19 -5.92
C GLY A 101 -1.39 16.27 -7.09
N ARG A 102 -0.39 15.73 -7.79
CA ARG A 102 -0.61 14.77 -8.90
C ARG A 102 -0.96 13.37 -8.44
N MET A 103 -0.59 12.99 -7.21
CA MET A 103 -0.91 11.66 -6.66
C MET A 103 -2.41 11.47 -6.37
N GLY A 104 -3.18 12.57 -6.24
CA GLY A 104 -4.62 12.49 -6.02
C GLY A 104 -5.02 11.92 -4.66
N ILE A 105 -4.15 12.02 -3.65
CA ILE A 105 -4.43 11.53 -2.30
C ILE A 105 -5.66 12.25 -1.74
N ARG A 106 -6.62 11.47 -1.24
CA ARG A 106 -7.89 11.97 -0.69
C ARG A 106 -8.02 11.56 0.76
N LEU A 107 -8.74 12.36 1.54
CA LEU A 107 -9.21 11.92 2.85
C LEU A 107 -10.29 10.86 2.65
N ILE A 108 -10.16 9.77 3.41
CA ILE A 108 -11.07 8.62 3.36
C ILE A 108 -12.05 8.75 4.52
N GLU A 109 -13.35 8.59 4.22
CA GLU A 109 -14.40 8.66 5.25
C GLU A 109 -14.42 7.42 6.14
N ARG A 110 -14.05 6.25 5.59
CA ARG A 110 -14.00 4.99 6.34
C ARG A 110 -12.80 4.96 7.30
N PRO A 111 -13.01 4.73 8.60
CA PRO A 111 -11.97 4.91 9.62
C PRO A 111 -10.89 3.83 9.66
N TYR A 112 -11.11 2.68 9.02
CA TYR A 112 -10.16 1.55 9.08
C TYR A 112 -9.63 1.18 7.70
N LEU A 113 -8.29 1.12 7.57
CA LEU A 113 -7.58 0.44 6.50
C LEU A 113 -7.18 -0.95 6.99
N ASN A 114 -7.74 -1.98 6.38
CA ASN A 114 -7.43 -3.36 6.72
C ASN A 114 -6.40 -3.93 5.77
N LEU A 115 -5.50 -4.73 6.30
CA LEU A 115 -4.52 -5.51 5.55
C LEU A 115 -4.61 -6.97 5.96
N ALA A 116 -4.67 -7.85 4.96
CA ALA A 116 -4.62 -9.29 5.16
C ALA A 116 -3.77 -9.95 4.07
N ARG A 117 -3.17 -11.08 4.38
CA ARG A 117 -2.56 -11.93 3.36
C ARG A 117 -3.67 -12.52 2.47
N VAL A 118 -3.42 -12.69 1.17
CA VAL A 118 -4.44 -13.12 0.18
C VAL A 118 -5.15 -14.44 0.55
N ASP A 119 -4.51 -15.34 1.26
CA ASP A 119 -5.11 -16.60 1.74
C ASP A 119 -6.00 -16.42 2.98
N ARG A 120 -6.18 -15.19 3.47
CA ARG A 120 -7.02 -14.83 4.62
C ARG A 120 -8.27 -14.07 4.23
N ILE A 121 -8.54 -13.90 2.96
CA ILE A 121 -9.77 -13.28 2.45
C ILE A 121 -10.62 -14.31 1.71
N GLU A 122 -11.92 -14.12 1.72
CA GLU A 122 -12.89 -14.99 1.03
C GLU A 122 -13.25 -14.48 -0.37
N SER A 123 -13.13 -13.16 -0.59
CA SER A 123 -13.48 -12.49 -1.84
C SER A 123 -12.61 -11.26 -2.08
N PHE A 124 -12.39 -10.91 -3.35
CA PHE A 124 -11.85 -9.62 -3.76
C PHE A 124 -12.91 -8.52 -3.87
N GLU A 125 -14.17 -8.83 -3.63
CA GLU A 125 -15.23 -7.84 -3.59
C GLU A 125 -14.94 -6.79 -2.52
N ASP A 126 -15.16 -5.52 -2.83
CA ASP A 126 -14.86 -4.38 -1.96
C ASP A 126 -13.38 -4.24 -1.51
N LYS A 127 -12.45 -4.85 -2.23
CA LYS A 127 -11.02 -4.66 -1.98
C LYS A 127 -10.45 -3.57 -2.88
N GLU A 128 -9.60 -2.72 -2.30
CA GLU A 128 -9.00 -1.57 -3.01
C GLU A 128 -7.79 -1.99 -3.85
N GLY A 129 -7.01 -2.96 -3.37
CA GLY A 129 -5.83 -3.37 -4.10
C GLY A 129 -5.07 -4.53 -3.50
N VAL A 130 -4.04 -4.95 -4.24
CA VAL A 130 -3.13 -6.02 -3.86
C VAL A 130 -1.70 -5.47 -3.78
N LEU A 131 -1.05 -5.68 -2.65
CA LEU A 131 0.32 -5.25 -2.38
C LEU A 131 1.27 -6.45 -2.46
N PHE A 132 2.26 -6.38 -3.32
CA PHE A 132 3.30 -7.38 -3.44
C PHE A 132 4.59 -6.93 -2.75
N LEU A 133 5.20 -7.79 -1.95
CA LEU A 133 6.59 -7.67 -1.53
C LEU A 133 7.43 -8.53 -2.47
N ALA A 134 7.74 -7.98 -3.63
CA ALA A 134 8.28 -8.71 -4.76
C ALA A 134 9.82 -8.66 -4.83
N SER A 135 10.45 -9.76 -5.19
CA SER A 135 11.82 -9.74 -5.72
C SER A 135 11.83 -9.07 -7.10
N PRO A 136 12.99 -8.65 -7.62
CA PRO A 136 13.09 -8.07 -8.96
C PRO A 136 12.51 -8.97 -10.07
N ASP A 137 12.67 -10.29 -9.96
CA ASP A 137 12.15 -11.24 -10.94
C ASP A 137 10.61 -11.31 -10.89
N VAL A 138 10.03 -11.35 -9.69
CA VAL A 138 8.57 -11.31 -9.49
C VAL A 138 8.00 -9.98 -9.98
N LEU A 139 8.65 -8.85 -9.68
CA LEU A 139 8.23 -7.54 -10.16
C LEU A 139 8.24 -7.47 -11.69
N SER A 140 9.29 -7.99 -12.35
CA SER A 140 9.38 -8.06 -13.79
C SER A 140 8.23 -8.89 -14.39
N GLY A 141 7.93 -10.05 -13.80
CA GLY A 141 6.83 -10.91 -14.25
C GLY A 141 5.46 -10.22 -14.08
N LEU A 142 5.22 -9.56 -12.94
CA LEU A 142 3.99 -8.80 -12.70
C LEU A 142 3.80 -7.66 -13.71
N THR A 143 4.88 -6.92 -14.01
CA THR A 143 4.87 -5.86 -15.02
C THR A 143 4.52 -6.41 -16.40
N ALA A 144 5.13 -7.54 -16.79
CA ALA A 144 4.83 -8.20 -18.06
C ALA A 144 3.37 -8.67 -18.14
N TRP A 145 2.81 -9.22 -17.08
CA TRP A 145 1.40 -9.63 -17.03
C TRP A 145 0.44 -8.47 -17.17
N THR A 146 0.69 -7.38 -16.44
CA THR A 146 -0.16 -6.19 -16.51
C THR A 146 -0.19 -5.63 -17.93
N PHE A 147 0.96 -5.62 -18.61
CA PHE A 147 1.06 -5.13 -19.98
C PHE A 147 0.45 -6.12 -21.00
N PHE A 148 0.52 -7.44 -20.75
CA PHE A 148 0.04 -8.47 -21.66
C PHE A 148 -1.46 -8.35 -21.95
N ASP A 149 -2.27 -8.12 -20.92
CA ASP A 149 -3.73 -7.99 -21.05
C ASP A 149 -4.18 -6.56 -21.36
N ASN A 150 -3.35 -5.58 -21.10
CA ASN A 150 -3.63 -4.15 -21.21
C ASN A 150 -2.53 -3.40 -21.96
N ALA A 151 -2.25 -3.68 -23.19
CA ALA A 151 -1.18 -3.05 -23.98
C ALA A 151 -1.35 -1.50 -24.10
N SER A 152 -1.42 -0.80 -22.98
CA SER A 152 -1.56 0.63 -22.80
C SER A 152 -0.30 1.20 -22.17
N ASP A 153 0.11 2.40 -22.56
CA ASP A 153 1.24 3.11 -21.98
C ASP A 153 1.04 3.38 -20.46
N ASP A 154 -0.21 3.37 -20.00
CA ASP A 154 -0.60 3.59 -18.60
C ASP A 154 -0.77 2.28 -17.80
N SER A 155 -0.52 1.11 -18.38
CA SER A 155 -0.69 -0.18 -17.68
C SER A 155 0.26 -0.38 -16.52
N VAL A 156 1.42 0.28 -16.54
CA VAL A 156 2.39 0.29 -15.43
C VAL A 156 2.83 1.72 -15.16
N SER A 157 2.64 2.15 -13.92
CA SER A 157 3.10 3.46 -13.46
C SER A 157 4.07 3.30 -12.30
N THR A 158 5.15 4.06 -12.31
CA THR A 158 6.11 4.11 -11.19
C THR A 158 6.08 5.49 -10.60
N LEU A 159 5.44 5.61 -9.43
CA LEU A 159 5.45 6.83 -8.65
C LEU A 159 6.61 6.77 -7.66
N PHE A 160 7.55 7.70 -7.78
CA PHE A 160 8.61 7.85 -6.80
C PHE A 160 8.08 8.59 -5.59
N SER A 161 8.00 7.94 -4.44
CA SER A 161 7.73 8.61 -3.17
C SER A 161 8.59 8.04 -2.04
N SER A 162 8.76 8.81 -0.98
CA SER A 162 9.51 8.39 0.19
C SER A 162 8.73 7.34 0.99
N GLY A 163 9.11 6.08 0.85
CA GLY A 163 8.62 5.01 1.72
C GLY A 163 7.16 4.62 1.49
N CYS A 164 6.36 4.64 2.55
CA CYS A 164 4.98 4.14 2.54
C CYS A 164 4.03 4.86 1.57
N GLY A 165 4.40 6.06 1.12
CA GLY A 165 3.59 6.85 0.19
C GLY A 165 3.31 6.17 -1.14
N SER A 166 4.27 5.42 -1.67
CA SER A 166 4.13 4.78 -2.98
C SER A 166 3.39 3.45 -2.96
N ALA A 167 3.02 2.93 -1.80
CA ALA A 167 2.35 1.64 -1.69
C ALA A 167 0.81 1.73 -1.67
N PHE A 168 0.25 2.91 -1.40
CA PHE A 168 -1.19 3.14 -1.24
C PHE A 168 -1.73 4.29 -2.11
N THR A 169 -0.98 4.69 -3.13
CA THR A 169 -1.34 5.79 -4.04
C THR A 169 -1.40 5.35 -5.49
#